data_aea9b98061fe3dd40f72fc4c7b0411ca
#
_entry.id   aea9b98061fe3dd40f72fc4c7b0411ca
#
_cell.length_a   1.000
_cell.length_b   1.000
_cell.length_c   1.000
_cell.angle_alpha   90.00
_cell.angle_beta   90.00
_cell.angle_gamma   90.00
#
_symmetry.space_group_name_H-M   'P 1'
#
loop_
_entity.id
_entity.type
_entity.pdbx_description
1 polymer ?
#
loop_
_entity_poly.entity_id
_entity_poly.type
_entity_poly.pdbx_seq_one_letter_code
_entity_poly.pdbx_strand_id
1 'polypeptide(L)'
;MEATLITPFNSYRTHVGFGAAGQVLAISENTVFKGPILLDNPAPSQREIMEDAMKSIENEKTMHRMLQRHAHPNIIHSILVLPEGIFLERLGMSLAERLTPTALPVDPGLEVRWIQQLVSAVEWLEGLGIAHGDLRPSNILLDNSQNLKIIDFDCAVKFGGELIAGGAPFSKMNDGFKSPPAGVETEVFAIGSCVYNIHFGHEPWSELNEVDGHEVAKKWCRHEYLPPGGDEIGVIIQRCWDGEFKSIRALDTVVKTLRSDGMVARRPSWLQAWFLLVDCRYFLAKDGLSMNKSLGARLRFLGWWGTHRCLSVAVKVERGFMIW
;
A
#
# COMPACT_ATOMS: atom_id res chain seq x y z
N MET A 1 34.24 -8.05 6.00
CA MET A 1 33.55 -6.81 6.44
C MET A 1 32.06 -7.10 6.32
N GLU A 2 31.30 -6.81 7.34
CA GLU A 2 29.84 -6.95 7.30
C GLU A 2 29.28 -5.89 6.34
N ALA A 3 28.28 -6.30 5.54
CA ALA A 3 27.59 -5.41 4.64
C ALA A 3 26.72 -4.44 5.48
N THR A 4 26.85 -3.15 5.22
CA THR A 4 26.10 -2.11 5.93
C THR A 4 24.99 -1.56 5.05
N LEU A 5 23.81 -1.31 5.65
CA LEU A 5 22.69 -0.73 4.93
C LEU A 5 23.01 0.73 4.53
N ILE A 6 22.85 1.05 3.26
CA ILE A 6 23.00 2.41 2.75
C ILE A 6 21.66 3.12 2.77
N THR A 7 21.64 4.31 3.35
CA THR A 7 20.49 5.22 3.22
C THR A 7 20.78 6.26 2.12
N PRO A 8 19.77 6.65 1.33
CA PRO A 8 19.98 7.64 0.26
C PRO A 8 20.15 9.08 0.78
N PHE A 9 20.15 9.29 2.08
CA PHE A 9 20.24 10.60 2.72
C PHE A 9 21.59 10.84 3.39
N ASN A 10 21.96 12.11 3.54
CA ASN A 10 23.22 12.52 4.18
C ASN A 10 23.14 12.38 5.71
N SER A 11 21.96 12.45 6.30
CA SER A 11 21.73 12.27 7.73
C SER A 11 21.06 10.93 8.03
N TYR A 12 21.32 10.40 9.23
CA TYR A 12 20.64 9.21 9.72
C TYR A 12 19.13 9.43 9.79
N ARG A 13 18.38 8.41 9.37
CA ARG A 13 16.92 8.38 9.43
C ARG A 13 16.43 7.13 10.14
N THR A 14 15.35 7.28 10.89
CA THR A 14 14.71 6.15 11.55
C THR A 14 13.98 5.31 10.52
N HIS A 15 14.28 4.01 10.48
CA HIS A 15 13.50 3.06 9.73
C HIS A 15 12.15 2.87 10.42
N VAL A 16 11.08 2.98 9.67
CA VAL A 16 9.70 2.74 10.14
C VAL A 16 9.07 1.51 9.52
N GLY A 17 9.75 0.92 8.54
CA GLY A 17 9.33 -0.34 7.91
C GLY A 17 10.39 -0.90 6.98
N PHE A 18 10.34 -2.22 6.80
CA PHE A 18 11.08 -2.95 5.78
C PHE A 18 10.08 -3.84 5.03
N GLY A 19 10.06 -3.74 3.70
CA GLY A 19 9.40 -4.70 2.82
C GLY A 19 10.42 -5.66 2.22
N ALA A 20 9.94 -6.64 1.44
CA ALA A 20 10.81 -7.58 0.74
C ALA A 20 11.81 -6.87 -0.20
N ALA A 21 11.41 -5.76 -0.78
CA ALA A 21 12.16 -5.02 -1.79
C ALA A 21 12.61 -3.62 -1.33
N GLY A 22 12.09 -3.09 -0.23
CA GLY A 22 12.32 -1.70 0.12
C GLY A 22 12.47 -1.41 1.59
N GLN A 23 13.16 -0.31 1.88
CA GLN A 23 13.24 0.31 3.20
C GLN A 23 12.33 1.55 3.24
N VAL A 24 11.65 1.75 4.36
CA VAL A 24 10.82 2.93 4.61
C VAL A 24 11.42 3.75 5.72
N LEU A 25 11.74 5.00 5.42
CA LEU A 25 12.42 5.94 6.31
C LEU A 25 11.49 7.06 6.72
N ALA A 26 11.45 7.39 8.02
CA ALA A 26 10.74 8.55 8.51
C ALA A 26 11.42 9.84 8.05
N ILE A 27 10.69 10.73 7.40
CA ILE A 27 11.15 12.04 6.97
C ILE A 27 10.64 13.13 7.90
N SER A 28 9.34 13.09 8.19
CA SER A 28 8.67 13.96 9.14
C SER A 28 7.54 13.23 9.86
N GLU A 29 6.73 13.95 10.62
CA GLU A 29 5.53 13.40 11.25
C GLU A 29 4.48 12.95 10.21
N ASN A 30 4.50 13.55 9.01
CA ASN A 30 3.48 13.34 7.99
C ASN A 30 4.00 12.66 6.73
N THR A 31 5.32 12.39 6.64
CA THR A 31 5.96 11.97 5.41
C THR A 31 6.96 10.85 5.66
N VAL A 32 6.95 9.85 4.80
CA VAL A 32 7.96 8.79 4.73
C VAL A 32 8.59 8.74 3.34
N PHE A 33 9.78 8.16 3.26
CA PHE A 33 10.45 7.85 2.00
C PHE A 33 10.60 6.33 1.88
N LYS A 34 10.13 5.76 0.76
CA LYS A 34 10.35 4.36 0.39
C LYS A 34 11.38 4.29 -0.74
N GLY A 35 12.42 3.51 -0.53
CA GLY A 35 13.48 3.30 -1.51
C GLY A 35 14.01 1.88 -1.45
N PRO A 36 14.86 1.44 -2.41
CA PRO A 36 15.38 0.09 -2.44
C PRO A 36 16.29 -0.19 -1.23
N ILE A 37 16.38 -1.45 -0.86
CA ILE A 37 17.43 -1.91 0.07
C ILE A 37 18.75 -1.91 -0.67
N LEU A 38 19.69 -1.10 -0.20
CA LEU A 38 21.04 -1.02 -0.75
C LEU A 38 22.05 -1.34 0.35
N LEU A 39 23.05 -2.13 0.01
CA LEU A 39 24.12 -2.54 0.93
C LEU A 39 25.47 -2.05 0.42
N ASP A 40 26.31 -1.59 1.34
CA ASP A 40 27.71 -1.35 1.06
C ASP A 40 28.46 -2.71 1.07
N ASN A 41 29.35 -2.92 0.10
CA ASN A 41 30.13 -4.17 -0.04
C ASN A 41 29.29 -5.46 0.02
N PRO A 42 28.21 -5.61 -0.80
CA PRO A 42 27.35 -6.78 -0.76
C PRO A 42 28.07 -8.05 -1.20
N ALA A 43 27.78 -9.15 -0.53
CA ALA A 43 28.16 -10.51 -0.97
C ALA A 43 27.44 -10.83 -2.32
N PRO A 44 27.96 -11.80 -3.10
CA PRO A 44 27.33 -12.17 -4.38
C PRO A 44 25.83 -12.49 -4.29
N SER A 45 25.39 -13.23 -3.27
CA SER A 45 23.96 -13.51 -3.03
C SER A 45 23.14 -12.28 -2.67
N GLN A 46 23.74 -11.30 -2.01
CA GLN A 46 23.07 -10.05 -1.65
C GLN A 46 22.91 -9.10 -2.86
N ARG A 47 23.79 -9.22 -3.87
CA ARG A 47 23.66 -8.41 -5.11
C ARG A 47 22.40 -8.75 -5.88
N GLU A 48 22.06 -10.03 -5.99
CA GLU A 48 20.83 -10.47 -6.64
C GLU A 48 19.59 -9.91 -5.92
N ILE A 49 19.57 -9.99 -4.59
CA ILE A 49 18.50 -9.40 -3.77
C ILE A 49 18.39 -7.89 -4.01
N MET A 50 19.53 -7.17 -4.09
CA MET A 50 19.53 -5.72 -4.37
C MET A 50 19.01 -5.41 -5.77
N GLU A 51 19.37 -6.19 -6.79
CA GLU A 51 18.88 -6.00 -8.15
C GLU A 51 17.37 -6.21 -8.23
N ASP A 52 16.85 -7.20 -7.55
CA ASP A 52 15.41 -7.46 -7.50
C ASP A 52 14.68 -6.36 -6.70
N ALA A 53 15.25 -5.89 -5.59
CA ALA A 53 14.73 -4.75 -4.86
C ALA A 53 14.68 -3.47 -5.72
N MET A 54 15.70 -3.24 -6.54
CA MET A 54 15.71 -2.09 -7.46
C MET A 54 14.62 -2.22 -8.55
N LYS A 55 14.43 -3.42 -9.13
CA LYS A 55 13.37 -3.67 -10.12
C LYS A 55 11.97 -3.44 -9.50
N SER A 56 11.77 -3.95 -8.30
CA SER A 56 10.52 -3.84 -7.56
C SER A 56 10.16 -2.36 -7.29
N ILE A 57 11.12 -1.57 -6.79
CA ILE A 57 10.93 -0.12 -6.58
C ILE A 57 10.67 0.62 -7.90
N GLU A 58 11.31 0.23 -9.02
CA GLU A 58 11.01 0.84 -10.33
C GLU A 58 9.58 0.53 -10.80
N ASN A 59 9.10 -0.70 -10.58
CA ASN A 59 7.70 -1.04 -10.84
C ASN A 59 6.77 -0.18 -9.97
N GLU A 60 7.00 -0.11 -8.68
CA GLU A 60 6.21 0.69 -7.74
C GLU A 60 6.21 2.18 -8.13
N LYS A 61 7.35 2.75 -8.51
CA LYS A 61 7.45 4.13 -9.01
C LYS A 61 6.60 4.35 -10.26
N THR A 62 6.56 3.36 -11.15
CA THR A 62 5.73 3.42 -12.35
C THR A 62 4.26 3.42 -12.01
N MET A 63 3.83 2.57 -11.07
CA MET A 63 2.46 2.56 -10.57
C MET A 63 2.12 3.90 -9.89
N HIS A 64 2.95 4.41 -9.01
CA HIS A 64 2.70 5.69 -8.33
C HIS A 64 2.59 6.89 -9.29
N ARG A 65 3.38 6.94 -10.38
CA ARG A 65 3.22 7.99 -11.41
C ARG A 65 1.86 7.94 -12.09
N MET A 66 1.27 6.75 -12.23
CA MET A 66 -0.07 6.57 -12.77
C MET A 66 -1.14 6.93 -11.74
N LEU A 67 -1.00 6.44 -10.49
CA LEU A 67 -1.91 6.71 -9.40
C LEU A 67 -2.00 8.21 -9.05
N GLN A 68 -0.91 8.97 -9.19
CA GLN A 68 -0.91 10.42 -8.99
C GLN A 68 -1.85 11.18 -9.93
N ARG A 69 -2.10 10.65 -11.13
CA ARG A 69 -3.01 11.28 -12.11
C ARG A 69 -4.48 11.04 -11.77
N HIS A 70 -4.75 10.01 -11.01
CA HIS A 70 -6.08 9.54 -10.67
C HIS A 70 -6.12 9.21 -9.17
N ALA A 71 -6.20 10.20 -8.30
CA ALA A 71 -6.18 9.95 -6.86
C ALA A 71 -7.47 9.26 -6.38
N HIS A 72 -7.35 8.28 -5.48
CA HIS A 72 -8.46 7.66 -4.76
C HIS A 72 -8.28 7.83 -3.25
N PRO A 73 -9.33 8.09 -2.45
CA PRO A 73 -9.20 8.36 -1.01
C PRO A 73 -8.63 7.18 -0.22
N ASN A 74 -8.86 5.97 -0.67
CA ASN A 74 -8.42 4.73 -0.02
C ASN A 74 -7.17 4.09 -0.65
N ILE A 75 -6.42 4.87 -1.43
CA ILE A 75 -5.08 4.53 -1.95
C ILE A 75 -4.08 5.50 -1.31
N ILE A 76 -2.91 5.01 -0.95
CA ILE A 76 -1.83 5.84 -0.39
C ILE A 76 -1.49 7.00 -1.32
N HIS A 77 -1.36 8.19 -0.74
CA HIS A 77 -0.96 9.36 -1.49
C HIS A 77 0.56 9.40 -1.68
N SER A 78 1.01 9.33 -2.94
CA SER A 78 2.40 9.58 -3.30
C SER A 78 2.62 11.06 -3.57
N ILE A 79 3.53 11.65 -2.81
CA ILE A 79 3.80 13.09 -2.81
C ILE A 79 4.77 13.44 -3.93
N LEU A 80 5.86 12.67 -4.04
CA LEU A 80 6.92 12.89 -5.00
C LEU A 80 7.59 11.58 -5.37
N VAL A 81 7.75 11.32 -6.67
CA VAL A 81 8.47 10.14 -7.20
C VAL A 81 9.79 10.59 -7.78
N LEU A 82 10.89 10.08 -7.22
CA LEU A 82 12.27 10.40 -7.61
C LEU A 82 12.99 9.18 -8.19
N PRO A 83 14.13 9.33 -8.84
CA PRO A 83 14.95 8.20 -9.25
C PRO A 83 15.32 7.26 -8.08
N GLU A 84 15.57 7.81 -6.90
CA GLU A 84 16.02 7.11 -5.72
C GLU A 84 14.91 6.43 -4.94
N GLY A 85 13.64 6.83 -5.13
CA GLY A 85 12.49 6.28 -4.41
C GLY A 85 11.27 7.20 -4.41
N ILE A 86 10.39 6.99 -3.45
CA ILE A 86 9.06 7.61 -3.41
C ILE A 86 8.83 8.27 -2.06
N PHE A 87 8.43 9.53 -2.05
CA PHE A 87 7.88 10.18 -0.87
C PHE A 87 6.38 9.92 -0.79
N LEU A 88 5.95 9.37 0.34
CA LEU A 88 4.58 8.96 0.60
C LEU A 88 4.05 9.68 1.85
N GLU A 89 2.73 9.84 1.95
CA GLU A 89 2.11 10.21 3.21
C GLU A 89 2.44 9.16 4.28
N ARG A 90 2.70 9.63 5.50
CA ARG A 90 2.89 8.73 6.64
C ARG A 90 1.54 8.36 7.23
N LEU A 91 1.30 7.08 7.35
CA LEU A 91 0.09 6.49 7.90
C LEU A 91 0.37 5.84 9.25
N GLY A 92 -0.68 5.41 9.92
CA GLY A 92 -0.62 4.72 11.20
C GLY A 92 -0.31 3.22 11.06
N MET A 93 -0.90 2.42 11.94
CA MET A 93 -0.73 0.96 11.96
C MET A 93 -1.36 0.29 10.76
N SER A 94 -0.89 -0.91 10.45
CA SER A 94 -1.52 -1.77 9.46
C SER A 94 -2.84 -2.37 9.97
N LEU A 95 -3.67 -2.78 9.03
CA LEU A 95 -4.90 -3.52 9.35
C LEU A 95 -4.57 -4.85 10.05
N ALA A 96 -3.46 -5.51 9.67
CA ALA A 96 -2.98 -6.70 10.34
C ALA A 96 -2.66 -6.44 11.82
N GLU A 97 -1.96 -5.35 12.13
CA GLU A 97 -1.69 -4.95 13.54
C GLU A 97 -2.97 -4.57 14.29
N ARG A 98 -3.93 -3.91 13.62
CA ARG A 98 -5.22 -3.51 14.21
C ARG A 98 -6.12 -4.70 14.54
N LEU A 99 -5.99 -5.80 13.82
CA LEU A 99 -6.81 -7.02 13.96
C LEU A 99 -6.13 -8.11 14.79
N THR A 100 -5.11 -7.78 15.57
CA THR A 100 -4.48 -8.75 16.48
C THR A 100 -5.47 -9.22 17.57
N PRO A 101 -5.34 -10.46 18.09
CA PRO A 101 -6.23 -10.97 19.13
C PRO A 101 -6.27 -10.15 20.43
N THR A 102 -5.23 -9.35 20.68
CA THR A 102 -5.13 -8.47 21.83
C THR A 102 -5.69 -7.06 21.59
N ALA A 103 -6.07 -6.75 20.35
CA ALA A 103 -6.62 -5.44 20.01
C ALA A 103 -8.06 -5.28 20.50
N LEU A 104 -8.52 -4.04 20.59
CA LEU A 104 -9.91 -3.74 20.89
C LEU A 104 -10.83 -4.26 19.78
N PRO A 105 -12.01 -4.78 20.12
CA PRO A 105 -13.00 -5.19 19.11
C PRO A 105 -13.27 -4.07 18.11
N VAL A 106 -13.55 -4.44 16.89
CA VAL A 106 -13.94 -3.52 15.84
C VAL A 106 -15.44 -3.25 15.95
N ASP A 107 -15.82 -1.97 15.91
CA ASP A 107 -17.23 -1.59 15.85
C ASP A 107 -17.84 -2.07 14.53
N PRO A 108 -19.08 -2.62 14.53
CA PRO A 108 -19.71 -3.14 13.31
C PRO A 108 -19.84 -2.08 12.18
N GLY A 109 -20.08 -0.82 12.53
CA GLY A 109 -20.16 0.25 11.54
C GLY A 109 -18.78 0.57 10.92
N LEU A 110 -17.72 0.48 11.71
CA LEU A 110 -16.34 0.62 11.27
C LEU A 110 -15.91 -0.55 10.39
N GLU A 111 -16.28 -1.77 10.77
CA GLU A 111 -16.06 -2.99 9.99
C GLU A 111 -16.61 -2.85 8.57
N VAL A 112 -17.89 -2.53 8.47
CA VAL A 112 -18.56 -2.35 7.18
C VAL A 112 -17.91 -1.21 6.39
N ARG A 113 -17.53 -0.11 7.05
CA ARG A 113 -16.80 0.99 6.42
C ARG A 113 -15.49 0.52 5.80
N TRP A 114 -14.70 -0.30 6.49
CA TRP A 114 -13.45 -0.84 5.96
C TRP A 114 -13.69 -1.75 4.76
N ILE A 115 -14.71 -2.61 4.81
CA ILE A 115 -15.09 -3.47 3.69
C ILE A 115 -15.45 -2.62 2.46
N GLN A 116 -16.29 -1.62 2.63
CA GLN A 116 -16.69 -0.71 1.54
C GLN A 116 -15.50 0.07 0.98
N GLN A 117 -14.60 0.55 1.83
CA GLN A 117 -13.40 1.29 1.43
C GLN A 117 -12.42 0.40 0.65
N LEU A 118 -12.20 -0.84 1.11
CA LEU A 118 -11.36 -1.82 0.44
C LEU A 118 -11.88 -2.11 -0.97
N VAL A 119 -13.14 -2.50 -1.07
CA VAL A 119 -13.76 -2.86 -2.35
C VAL A 119 -13.78 -1.66 -3.31
N SER A 120 -14.10 -0.46 -2.82
CA SER A 120 -14.08 0.77 -3.63
C SER A 120 -12.69 1.10 -4.17
N ALA A 121 -11.64 0.88 -3.38
CA ALA A 121 -10.26 1.12 -3.83
C ALA A 121 -9.85 0.12 -4.94
N VAL A 122 -10.21 -1.16 -4.78
CA VAL A 122 -9.86 -2.19 -5.77
C VAL A 122 -10.74 -2.09 -7.02
N GLU A 123 -12.02 -1.68 -6.89
CA GLU A 123 -12.87 -1.35 -8.06
C GLU A 123 -12.26 -0.21 -8.89
N TRP A 124 -11.73 0.79 -8.20
CA TRP A 124 -11.06 1.88 -8.88
C TRP A 124 -9.78 1.41 -9.60
N LEU A 125 -9.00 0.48 -9.04
CA LEU A 125 -7.85 -0.16 -9.72
C LEU A 125 -8.31 -0.98 -10.93
N GLU A 126 -9.42 -1.73 -10.82
CA GLU A 126 -10.06 -2.43 -11.96
C GLU A 126 -10.34 -1.46 -13.11
N GLY A 127 -10.87 -0.27 -12.81
CA GLY A 127 -11.13 0.78 -13.79
C GLY A 127 -9.88 1.28 -14.52
N LEU A 128 -8.69 1.10 -13.92
CA LEU A 128 -7.38 1.38 -14.54
C LEU A 128 -6.76 0.15 -15.22
N GLY A 129 -7.41 -1.02 -15.12
CA GLY A 129 -6.90 -2.29 -15.62
C GLY A 129 -5.69 -2.83 -14.85
N ILE A 130 -5.63 -2.54 -13.54
CA ILE A 130 -4.52 -2.91 -12.65
C ILE A 130 -5.02 -3.86 -11.57
N ALA A 131 -4.26 -4.92 -11.31
CA ALA A 131 -4.32 -5.73 -10.10
C ALA A 131 -3.28 -5.25 -9.10
N HIS A 132 -3.62 -5.25 -7.83
CA HIS A 132 -2.64 -4.98 -6.75
C HIS A 132 -1.59 -6.10 -6.67
N GLY A 133 -2.02 -7.34 -6.81
CA GLY A 133 -1.16 -8.51 -6.90
C GLY A 133 -0.60 -9.05 -5.57
N ASP A 134 -0.71 -8.27 -4.47
CA ASP A 134 -0.38 -8.70 -3.10
C ASP A 134 -1.32 -8.04 -2.07
N LEU A 135 -2.63 -8.12 -2.33
CA LEU A 135 -3.64 -7.54 -1.44
C LEU A 135 -3.80 -8.40 -0.19
N ARG A 136 -3.41 -7.83 0.96
CA ARG A 136 -3.41 -8.49 2.27
C ARG A 136 -3.46 -7.44 3.40
N PRO A 137 -3.90 -7.79 4.62
CA PRO A 137 -4.04 -6.83 5.71
C PRO A 137 -2.77 -6.06 6.09
N SER A 138 -1.58 -6.63 5.89
CA SER A 138 -0.30 -5.94 6.10
C SER A 138 -0.04 -4.83 5.07
N ASN A 139 -0.64 -4.91 3.88
CA ASN A 139 -0.54 -3.92 2.80
C ASN A 139 -1.73 -2.94 2.81
N ILE A 140 -2.40 -2.84 3.95
CA ILE A 140 -3.49 -1.90 4.21
C ILE A 140 -3.17 -1.16 5.49
N LEU A 141 -2.98 0.16 5.41
CA LEU A 141 -2.74 1.01 6.58
C LEU A 141 -3.98 1.82 6.93
N LEU A 142 -4.05 2.28 8.17
CA LEU A 142 -5.11 3.14 8.67
C LEU A 142 -4.59 4.57 8.84
N ASP A 143 -5.40 5.55 8.43
CA ASP A 143 -5.16 6.94 8.76
C ASP A 143 -5.64 7.27 10.19
N ASN A 144 -5.39 8.50 10.65
CA ASN A 144 -5.79 8.96 12.00
C ASN A 144 -7.31 8.94 12.23
N SER A 145 -8.12 8.86 11.17
CA SER A 145 -9.58 8.75 11.24
C SER A 145 -10.07 7.33 11.06
N GLN A 146 -9.16 6.35 11.14
CA GLN A 146 -9.44 4.93 10.90
C GLN A 146 -9.99 4.64 9.49
N ASN A 147 -9.64 5.46 8.50
CA ASN A 147 -9.91 5.11 7.12
C ASN A 147 -8.79 4.22 6.59
N LEU A 148 -9.19 3.23 5.81
CA LEU A 148 -8.33 2.28 5.16
C LEU A 148 -7.62 2.93 3.97
N LYS A 149 -6.34 2.63 3.78
CA LYS A 149 -5.54 2.98 2.60
C LYS A 149 -4.70 1.80 2.15
N ILE A 150 -4.87 1.38 0.90
CA ILE A 150 -4.04 0.35 0.27
C ILE A 150 -2.67 0.96 -0.04
N ILE A 151 -1.62 0.20 0.27
CA ILE A 151 -0.21 0.56 0.09
C ILE A 151 0.52 -0.54 -0.68
N ASP A 152 1.80 -0.31 -0.99
CA ASP A 152 2.73 -1.33 -1.50
C ASP A 152 2.35 -1.89 -2.89
N PHE A 153 2.60 -1.08 -3.92
CA PHE A 153 2.30 -1.40 -5.33
C PHE A 153 3.46 -2.04 -6.08
N ASP A 154 4.43 -2.62 -5.39
CA ASP A 154 5.62 -3.21 -6.01
C ASP A 154 5.28 -4.46 -6.84
N CYS A 155 4.28 -5.22 -6.42
CA CYS A 155 3.75 -6.40 -7.10
C CYS A 155 2.58 -6.07 -8.06
N ALA A 156 2.18 -4.80 -8.15
CA ALA A 156 1.05 -4.42 -8.99
C ALA A 156 1.34 -4.63 -10.47
N VAL A 157 0.36 -5.16 -11.19
CA VAL A 157 0.50 -5.57 -12.59
C VAL A 157 -0.79 -5.28 -13.37
N LYS A 158 -0.67 -5.13 -14.68
CA LYS A 158 -1.85 -5.01 -15.55
C LYS A 158 -2.65 -6.33 -15.56
N PHE A 159 -3.96 -6.24 -15.71
CA PHE A 159 -4.82 -7.40 -15.91
C PHE A 159 -4.30 -8.28 -17.05
N GLY A 160 -4.28 -9.59 -16.84
CA GLY A 160 -3.69 -10.59 -17.73
C GLY A 160 -2.19 -10.84 -17.50
N GLY A 161 -1.51 -10.02 -16.66
CA GLY A 161 -0.12 -10.22 -16.30
C GLY A 161 0.09 -11.37 -15.31
N GLU A 162 1.34 -11.79 -15.15
CA GLU A 162 1.72 -12.82 -14.20
C GLU A 162 1.84 -12.20 -12.78
N LEU A 163 1.27 -12.88 -11.79
CA LEU A 163 1.44 -12.52 -10.38
C LEU A 163 2.77 -13.08 -9.88
N ILE A 164 3.59 -12.20 -9.33
CA ILE A 164 4.93 -12.53 -8.81
C ILE A 164 4.99 -12.68 -7.29
N ALA A 165 3.92 -12.26 -6.61
CA ALA A 165 3.79 -12.36 -5.16
C ALA A 165 2.48 -13.06 -4.79
N GLY A 166 2.35 -13.28 -3.50
CA GLY A 166 1.15 -13.82 -2.88
C GLY A 166 1.36 -15.24 -2.36
N GLY A 167 0.47 -15.61 -1.46
CA GLY A 167 0.40 -16.90 -0.81
C GLY A 167 -0.96 -17.10 -0.17
N ALA A 168 -1.27 -18.31 0.23
CA ALA A 168 -2.47 -18.56 1.03
C ALA A 168 -2.40 -17.73 2.33
N PRO A 169 -3.51 -17.20 2.80
CA PRO A 169 -4.86 -17.33 2.26
C PRO A 169 -5.28 -16.21 1.29
N PHE A 170 -4.38 -15.29 0.90
CA PHE A 170 -4.71 -14.09 0.14
C PHE A 170 -4.57 -14.23 -1.39
N SER A 171 -3.97 -15.33 -1.86
CA SER A 171 -3.82 -15.58 -3.29
C SER A 171 -4.62 -16.79 -3.72
N LYS A 172 -5.40 -16.62 -4.80
CA LYS A 172 -6.01 -17.76 -5.48
C LYS A 172 -4.95 -18.60 -6.13
N MET A 173 -4.97 -19.90 -5.86
CA MET A 173 -4.02 -20.88 -6.38
C MET A 173 -4.76 -22.07 -6.99
N ASN A 174 -4.13 -22.71 -7.99
CA ASN A 174 -4.55 -23.98 -8.56
C ASN A 174 -3.78 -25.15 -7.91
N ASP A 175 -4.09 -26.38 -8.28
CA ASP A 175 -3.48 -27.61 -7.76
C ASP A 175 -1.94 -27.65 -7.91
N GLY A 176 -1.38 -26.83 -8.79
CA GLY A 176 0.06 -26.68 -8.98
C GLY A 176 0.69 -25.54 -8.17
N PHE A 177 0.00 -24.98 -7.20
CA PHE A 177 0.41 -23.81 -6.41
C PHE A 177 0.70 -22.55 -7.25
N LYS A 178 0.06 -22.45 -8.41
CA LYS A 178 0.21 -21.30 -9.30
C LYS A 178 -1.05 -20.44 -9.26
N SER A 179 -0.87 -19.15 -9.19
CA SER A 179 -1.97 -18.20 -9.37
C SER A 179 -2.40 -18.12 -10.83
N PRO A 180 -3.69 -17.93 -11.13
CA PRO A 180 -4.12 -17.56 -12.47
C PRO A 180 -3.56 -16.17 -12.83
N PRO A 181 -3.62 -15.78 -14.12
CA PRO A 181 -3.25 -14.41 -14.53
C PRO A 181 -4.00 -13.35 -13.70
N ALA A 182 -3.33 -12.26 -13.40
CA ALA A 182 -3.88 -11.15 -12.61
C ALA A 182 -5.18 -10.62 -13.21
N GLY A 183 -6.20 -10.42 -12.40
CA GLY A 183 -7.49 -9.91 -12.85
C GLY A 183 -8.57 -9.96 -11.79
N VAL A 184 -9.81 -9.87 -12.25
CA VAL A 184 -10.98 -9.86 -11.36
C VAL A 184 -10.99 -11.06 -10.41
N GLU A 185 -10.71 -12.24 -10.92
CA GLU A 185 -10.74 -13.49 -10.15
C GLU A 185 -9.75 -13.49 -9.00
N THR A 186 -8.53 -13.02 -9.24
CA THR A 186 -7.46 -12.97 -8.21
C THR A 186 -7.70 -11.87 -7.19
N GLU A 187 -8.12 -10.70 -7.63
CA GLU A 187 -8.37 -9.57 -6.74
C GLU A 187 -9.63 -9.78 -5.88
N VAL A 188 -10.73 -10.32 -6.45
CA VAL A 188 -11.94 -10.65 -5.69
C VAL A 188 -11.65 -11.72 -4.64
N PHE A 189 -10.84 -12.72 -4.97
CA PHE A 189 -10.42 -13.75 -4.02
C PHE A 189 -9.64 -13.13 -2.84
N ALA A 190 -8.66 -12.28 -3.12
CA ALA A 190 -7.87 -11.58 -2.11
C ALA A 190 -8.75 -10.65 -1.24
N ILE A 191 -9.71 -9.94 -1.85
CA ILE A 191 -10.71 -9.15 -1.11
C ILE A 191 -11.48 -10.05 -0.15
N GLY A 192 -11.98 -11.21 -0.59
CA GLY A 192 -12.70 -12.15 0.26
C GLY A 192 -11.91 -12.56 1.50
N SER A 193 -10.61 -12.85 1.33
CA SER A 193 -9.72 -13.21 2.44
C SER A 193 -9.42 -12.02 3.37
N CYS A 194 -9.29 -10.81 2.82
CA CYS A 194 -9.17 -9.59 3.64
C CYS A 194 -10.46 -9.31 4.43
N VAL A 195 -11.64 -9.47 3.80
CA VAL A 195 -12.94 -9.30 4.46
C VAL A 195 -13.13 -10.34 5.56
N TYR A 196 -12.71 -11.59 5.34
CA TYR A 196 -12.70 -12.62 6.38
C TYR A 196 -11.85 -12.17 7.59
N ASN A 197 -10.65 -11.66 7.34
CA ASN A 197 -9.77 -11.19 8.41
C ASN A 197 -10.37 -9.98 9.16
N ILE A 198 -11.03 -9.06 8.47
CA ILE A 198 -11.76 -7.94 9.08
C ILE A 198 -12.89 -8.43 9.97
N HIS A 199 -13.67 -9.40 9.49
CA HIS A 199 -14.88 -9.89 10.15
C HIS A 199 -14.57 -10.75 11.36
N PHE A 200 -13.64 -11.70 11.24
CA PHE A 200 -13.31 -12.65 12.31
C PHE A 200 -12.14 -12.21 13.20
N GLY A 201 -11.37 -11.18 12.82
CA GLY A 201 -10.20 -10.70 13.56
C GLY A 201 -8.96 -11.61 13.43
N HIS A 202 -8.97 -12.59 12.55
CA HIS A 202 -7.85 -13.48 12.27
C HIS A 202 -7.89 -13.99 10.82
N GLU A 203 -6.77 -14.47 10.33
CA GLU A 203 -6.68 -15.06 8.99
C GLU A 203 -7.40 -16.41 8.92
N PRO A 204 -7.95 -16.77 7.75
CA PRO A 204 -8.50 -18.12 7.56
C PRO A 204 -7.43 -19.18 7.81
N TRP A 205 -7.78 -20.22 8.56
CA TRP A 205 -6.86 -21.30 8.92
C TRP A 205 -5.62 -20.84 9.71
N SER A 206 -5.67 -19.71 10.44
CA SER A 206 -4.53 -19.16 11.18
C SER A 206 -3.90 -20.18 12.13
N GLU A 207 -4.69 -20.91 12.89
CA GLU A 207 -4.22 -21.92 13.82
C GLU A 207 -3.44 -23.05 13.12
N LEU A 208 -3.89 -23.47 11.93
CA LEU A 208 -3.21 -24.50 11.15
C LEU A 208 -1.97 -23.93 10.45
N ASN A 209 -2.02 -22.68 10.00
CA ASN A 209 -0.93 -22.03 9.30
C ASN A 209 0.33 -21.87 10.18
N GLU A 210 0.15 -21.66 11.48
CA GLU A 210 1.23 -21.60 12.46
C GLU A 210 1.96 -22.95 12.60
N VAL A 211 1.27 -24.08 12.33
CA VAL A 211 1.80 -25.45 12.49
C VAL A 211 2.24 -26.01 11.15
N ASP A 212 1.47 -25.85 10.09
CA ASP A 212 1.72 -26.40 8.76
C ASP A 212 1.13 -25.52 7.65
N GLY A 213 1.83 -24.45 7.25
CA GLY A 213 1.42 -23.57 6.17
C GLY A 213 1.30 -24.25 4.81
N HIS A 214 1.99 -25.38 4.60
CA HIS A 214 1.86 -26.17 3.38
C HIS A 214 0.51 -26.89 3.28
N GLU A 215 0.00 -27.42 4.39
CA GLU A 215 -1.35 -27.98 4.43
C GLU A 215 -2.43 -26.94 4.21
N VAL A 216 -2.24 -25.73 4.75
CA VAL A 216 -3.14 -24.59 4.45
C VAL A 216 -3.15 -24.30 2.95
N ALA A 217 -1.99 -24.17 2.32
CA ALA A 217 -1.90 -23.94 0.88
C ALA A 217 -2.58 -25.06 0.07
N LYS A 218 -2.43 -26.34 0.46
CA LYS A 218 -3.14 -27.45 -0.18
C LYS A 218 -4.66 -27.33 -0.05
N LYS A 219 -5.16 -26.93 1.12
CA LYS A 219 -6.61 -26.73 1.32
C LYS A 219 -7.13 -25.66 0.37
N TRP A 220 -6.43 -24.53 0.24
CA TRP A 220 -6.79 -23.46 -0.69
C TRP A 220 -6.78 -23.92 -2.15
N CYS A 221 -5.77 -24.71 -2.56
CA CYS A 221 -5.74 -25.29 -3.89
C CYS A 221 -6.91 -26.24 -4.18
N ARG A 222 -7.41 -26.95 -3.16
CA ARG A 222 -8.56 -27.86 -3.28
C ARG A 222 -9.92 -27.17 -3.07
N HIS A 223 -9.93 -25.83 -2.92
CA HIS A 223 -11.15 -25.06 -2.60
C HIS A 223 -11.81 -25.48 -1.29
N GLU A 224 -11.03 -26.00 -0.34
CA GLU A 224 -11.48 -26.34 1.01
C GLU A 224 -11.44 -25.09 1.90
N TYR A 225 -12.42 -24.21 1.72
CA TYR A 225 -12.50 -22.97 2.50
C TYR A 225 -13.16 -23.22 3.86
N LEU A 226 -12.79 -22.40 4.87
CA LEU A 226 -13.55 -22.36 6.13
C LEU A 226 -14.92 -21.75 5.84
N PRO A 227 -16.01 -22.34 6.36
CA PRO A 227 -17.33 -21.74 6.24
C PRO A 227 -17.33 -20.34 6.90
N PRO A 228 -17.55 -19.26 6.17
CA PRO A 228 -17.48 -17.90 6.72
C PRO A 228 -18.78 -17.45 7.43
N GLY A 229 -19.67 -18.40 7.78
CA GLY A 229 -20.95 -18.10 8.40
C GLY A 229 -22.07 -17.81 7.41
N GLY A 230 -23.29 -17.61 7.94
CA GLY A 230 -24.50 -17.38 7.14
C GLY A 230 -25.04 -15.95 7.22
N ASP A 231 -24.32 -15.03 7.83
CA ASP A 231 -24.67 -13.61 7.82
C ASP A 231 -24.32 -12.93 6.49
N GLU A 232 -24.71 -11.66 6.33
CA GLU A 232 -24.52 -10.92 5.08
C GLU A 232 -23.03 -10.85 4.67
N ILE A 233 -22.10 -10.67 5.62
CA ILE A 233 -20.67 -10.58 5.35
C ILE A 233 -20.11 -11.96 5.00
N GLY A 234 -20.47 -13.00 5.75
CA GLY A 234 -20.07 -14.37 5.46
C GLY A 234 -20.50 -14.84 4.07
N VAL A 235 -21.71 -14.49 3.65
CA VAL A 235 -22.18 -14.76 2.28
C VAL A 235 -21.33 -14.05 1.24
N ILE A 236 -20.93 -12.79 1.48
CA ILE A 236 -20.05 -12.04 0.57
C ILE A 236 -18.68 -12.72 0.47
N ILE A 237 -18.09 -13.13 1.59
CA ILE A 237 -16.80 -13.83 1.64
C ILE A 237 -16.85 -15.10 0.79
N GLN A 238 -17.85 -15.95 1.02
CA GLN A 238 -18.03 -17.21 0.29
C GLN A 238 -18.12 -16.97 -1.22
N ARG A 239 -18.95 -16.02 -1.64
CA ARG A 239 -19.12 -15.66 -3.05
C ARG A 239 -17.83 -15.11 -3.69
N CYS A 240 -17.00 -14.43 -2.91
CA CYS A 240 -15.68 -13.99 -3.38
C CYS A 240 -14.77 -15.19 -3.66
N TRP A 241 -14.69 -16.14 -2.77
CA TRP A 241 -13.84 -17.33 -2.91
C TRP A 241 -14.34 -18.26 -4.03
N ASP A 242 -15.65 -18.38 -4.19
CA ASP A 242 -16.29 -19.19 -5.24
C ASP A 242 -16.19 -18.54 -6.65
N GLY A 243 -15.72 -17.29 -6.72
CA GLY A 243 -15.55 -16.57 -8.00
C GLY A 243 -16.87 -16.21 -8.68
N GLU A 244 -17.92 -15.96 -7.88
CA GLU A 244 -19.23 -15.59 -8.40
C GLU A 244 -19.27 -14.16 -8.98
N PHE A 245 -18.44 -13.26 -8.45
CA PHE A 245 -18.36 -11.88 -8.95
C PHE A 245 -17.57 -11.82 -10.25
N LYS A 246 -18.20 -11.35 -11.33
CA LYS A 246 -17.61 -11.21 -12.65
C LYS A 246 -16.91 -9.85 -12.87
N SER A 247 -17.03 -8.94 -11.92
CA SER A 247 -16.30 -7.67 -11.84
C SER A 247 -16.23 -7.23 -10.38
N ILE A 248 -15.24 -6.44 -10.04
CA ILE A 248 -15.13 -5.85 -8.69
C ILE A 248 -16.24 -4.81 -8.49
N ARG A 249 -16.67 -4.16 -9.56
CA ARG A 249 -17.85 -3.29 -9.54
C ARG A 249 -19.14 -4.03 -9.10
N ALA A 250 -19.32 -5.29 -9.49
CA ALA A 250 -20.46 -6.08 -9.03
C ALA A 250 -20.39 -6.34 -7.52
N LEU A 251 -19.21 -6.63 -6.98
CA LEU A 251 -18.96 -6.75 -5.56
C LEU A 251 -19.19 -5.41 -4.84
N ASP A 252 -18.67 -4.30 -5.36
CA ASP A 252 -18.85 -2.95 -4.81
C ASP A 252 -20.34 -2.57 -4.68
N THR A 253 -21.15 -2.96 -5.67
CA THR A 253 -22.61 -2.76 -5.60
C THR A 253 -23.24 -3.51 -4.43
N VAL A 254 -22.79 -4.73 -4.17
CA VAL A 254 -23.30 -5.55 -3.06
C VAL A 254 -22.86 -5.00 -1.70
N VAL A 255 -21.56 -4.69 -1.52
CA VAL A 255 -21.07 -4.20 -0.23
C VAL A 255 -21.64 -2.83 0.14
N LYS A 256 -22.03 -2.01 -0.82
CA LYS A 256 -22.70 -0.73 -0.59
C LYS A 256 -24.10 -0.87 0.02
N THR A 257 -24.71 -2.04 0.01
CA THR A 257 -25.98 -2.28 0.69
C THR A 257 -25.81 -2.51 2.20
N LEU A 258 -24.60 -2.87 2.65
CA LEU A 258 -24.29 -3.00 4.06
C LEU A 258 -24.38 -1.63 4.77
N ARG A 259 -24.80 -1.62 6.03
CA ARG A 259 -24.93 -0.39 6.82
C ARG A 259 -23.61 -0.07 7.52
N SER A 260 -22.96 1.02 7.11
CA SER A 260 -21.75 1.55 7.75
C SER A 260 -22.06 2.67 8.76
N ASP A 261 -21.01 3.14 9.45
CA ASP A 261 -21.08 4.29 10.35
C ASP A 261 -21.28 5.65 9.62
N GLY A 262 -21.36 5.61 8.29
CA GLY A 262 -21.57 6.79 7.44
C GLY A 262 -20.36 7.70 7.28
N MET A 263 -19.22 7.39 7.90
CA MET A 263 -17.99 8.16 7.68
C MET A 263 -17.38 7.81 6.33
N VAL A 264 -17.07 8.85 5.55
CA VAL A 264 -16.48 8.69 4.21
C VAL A 264 -15.03 9.18 4.22
N ALA A 265 -14.13 8.34 3.73
CA ALA A 265 -12.75 8.74 3.51
C ALA A 265 -12.68 9.90 2.50
N ARG A 266 -11.85 10.88 2.79
CA ARG A 266 -11.65 12.07 1.94
C ARG A 266 -10.25 12.05 1.34
N ARG A 267 -10.15 12.48 0.10
CA ARG A 267 -8.84 12.80 -0.48
C ARG A 267 -8.19 13.91 0.35
N PRO A 268 -6.86 13.93 0.46
CA PRO A 268 -6.17 15.08 1.02
C PRO A 268 -6.67 16.35 0.29
N SER A 269 -7.01 17.39 1.05
CA SER A 269 -7.32 18.66 0.44
C SER A 269 -6.10 19.15 -0.35
N TRP A 270 -6.31 20.02 -1.33
CA TRP A 270 -5.21 20.62 -2.08
C TRP A 270 -4.18 21.31 -1.17
N LEU A 271 -4.63 21.89 -0.05
CA LEU A 271 -3.78 22.47 0.99
C LEU A 271 -2.92 21.39 1.68
N GLN A 272 -3.53 20.28 2.10
CA GLN A 272 -2.78 19.16 2.71
C GLN A 272 -1.75 18.59 1.74
N ALA A 273 -2.14 18.34 0.49
CA ALA A 273 -1.20 17.86 -0.54
C ALA A 273 -0.07 18.86 -0.79
N TRP A 274 -0.37 20.16 -0.77
CA TRP A 274 0.62 21.22 -0.92
C TRP A 274 1.59 21.27 0.27
N PHE A 275 1.10 21.18 1.51
CA PHE A 275 1.95 21.13 2.70
C PHE A 275 2.87 19.92 2.69
N LEU A 276 2.37 18.74 2.34
CA LEU A 276 3.20 17.54 2.20
C LEU A 276 4.30 17.70 1.14
N LEU A 277 3.98 18.34 0.01
CA LEU A 277 4.96 18.64 -1.04
C LEU A 277 6.02 19.64 -0.58
N VAL A 278 5.62 20.68 0.15
CA VAL A 278 6.55 21.67 0.74
C VAL A 278 7.46 21.00 1.75
N ASP A 279 6.94 20.14 2.61
CA ASP A 279 7.70 19.37 3.59
C ASP A 279 8.78 18.50 2.90
N CYS A 280 8.41 17.76 1.87
CA CYS A 280 9.37 16.97 1.07
C CYS A 280 10.46 17.84 0.44
N ARG A 281 10.09 18.98 -0.15
CA ARG A 281 11.03 19.91 -0.80
C ARG A 281 11.97 20.57 0.19
N TYR A 282 11.44 21.00 1.33
CA TYR A 282 12.24 21.55 2.42
C TYR A 282 13.25 20.54 2.92
N PHE A 283 12.82 19.31 3.14
CA PHE A 283 13.70 18.22 3.52
C PHE A 283 14.81 17.97 2.51
N LEU A 284 14.48 17.85 1.22
CA LEU A 284 15.45 17.64 0.15
C LEU A 284 16.44 18.81 0.01
N ALA A 285 16.00 20.05 0.26
CA ALA A 285 16.86 21.22 0.23
C ALA A 285 17.84 21.25 1.41
N LYS A 286 17.41 20.78 2.59
CA LYS A 286 18.20 20.81 3.82
C LYS A 286 19.18 19.64 3.92
N ASP A 287 18.71 18.43 3.64
CA ASP A 287 19.47 17.20 3.85
C ASP A 287 20.10 16.66 2.55
N GLY A 288 19.39 16.83 1.44
CA GLY A 288 19.82 16.33 0.12
C GLY A 288 19.75 14.80 0.02
N LEU A 289 19.99 14.31 -1.20
CA LEU A 289 20.18 12.88 -1.47
C LEU A 289 21.68 12.64 -1.71
N SER A 290 22.27 11.73 -0.95
CA SER A 290 23.73 11.45 -1.01
C SER A 290 24.17 10.84 -2.34
N MET A 291 23.24 10.20 -3.06
CA MET A 291 23.56 9.40 -4.25
C MET A 291 23.65 10.20 -5.56
N ASN A 292 23.20 11.44 -5.60
CA ASN A 292 23.28 12.19 -6.88
C ASN A 292 23.28 13.71 -6.70
N LYS A 293 24.49 14.30 -6.61
CA LYS A 293 24.65 15.78 -6.59
C LYS A 293 24.02 16.49 -7.79
N SER A 294 23.80 15.78 -8.92
CA SER A 294 23.14 16.31 -10.12
C SER A 294 21.64 16.52 -9.93
N LEU A 295 21.01 15.79 -9.02
CA LEU A 295 19.56 15.88 -8.75
C LEU A 295 19.19 17.19 -8.05
N GLY A 296 20.03 17.69 -7.16
CA GLY A 296 19.88 19.02 -6.54
C GLY A 296 19.81 20.14 -7.58
N ALA A 297 20.51 19.99 -8.70
CA ALA A 297 20.42 20.89 -9.83
C ALA A 297 19.12 20.69 -10.63
N ARG A 298 18.68 19.43 -10.85
CA ARG A 298 17.42 19.10 -11.55
C ARG A 298 16.18 19.51 -10.75
N LEU A 299 16.17 19.30 -9.44
CA LEU A 299 15.06 19.73 -8.58
C LEU A 299 14.98 21.26 -8.51
N ARG A 300 16.11 21.97 -8.52
CA ARG A 300 16.15 23.42 -8.69
C ARG A 300 15.60 23.86 -10.04
N PHE A 301 15.87 23.12 -11.10
CA PHE A 301 15.43 23.45 -12.45
C PHE A 301 13.93 23.14 -12.67
N LEU A 302 13.45 21.99 -12.24
CA LEU A 302 12.02 21.59 -12.35
C LEU A 302 11.12 22.35 -11.40
N GLY A 303 11.60 22.72 -10.21
CA GLY A 303 10.88 23.55 -9.24
C GLY A 303 10.80 25.02 -9.64
N TRP A 304 11.72 25.48 -10.45
CA TRP A 304 11.85 26.90 -10.77
C TRP A 304 10.79 27.40 -11.77
N TRP A 305 10.37 26.56 -12.73
CA TRP A 305 9.42 26.98 -13.77
C TRP A 305 7.94 26.80 -13.41
N GLY A 306 7.62 25.87 -12.52
CA GLY A 306 6.21 25.60 -12.16
C GLY A 306 5.67 26.38 -10.97
N THR A 307 6.51 27.09 -10.20
CA THR A 307 6.12 27.58 -8.86
C THR A 307 6.62 28.99 -8.49
N HIS A 308 7.07 29.81 -9.44
CA HIS A 308 7.48 31.18 -9.13
C HIS A 308 6.36 31.99 -8.45
N ARG A 309 5.09 31.67 -8.69
CA ARG A 309 3.96 32.28 -7.96
C ARG A 309 3.75 31.67 -6.57
N CYS A 310 4.03 30.38 -6.37
CA CYS A 310 3.81 29.72 -5.07
C CYS A 310 4.96 29.96 -4.08
N LEU A 311 6.21 29.98 -4.55
CA LEU A 311 7.38 30.25 -3.68
C LEU A 311 7.40 31.71 -3.16
N SER A 312 6.91 32.66 -3.95
CA SER A 312 6.76 34.04 -3.49
C SER A 312 5.67 34.21 -2.41
N VAL A 313 4.65 33.36 -2.44
CA VAL A 313 3.59 33.32 -1.42
C VAL A 313 4.08 32.60 -0.15
N ALA A 314 4.80 31.48 -0.28
CA ALA A 314 5.35 30.75 0.86
C ALA A 314 6.36 31.59 1.65
N VAL A 315 7.26 32.29 0.96
CA VAL A 315 8.24 33.19 1.61
C VAL A 315 7.56 34.39 2.27
N LYS A 316 6.44 34.89 1.74
CA LYS A 316 5.64 35.93 2.39
C LYS A 316 4.88 35.43 3.63
N VAL A 317 4.41 34.17 3.62
CA VAL A 317 3.74 33.56 4.78
C VAL A 317 4.74 33.31 5.91
N GLU A 318 5.94 32.79 5.63
CA GLU A 318 6.99 32.63 6.65
C GLU A 318 7.41 33.98 7.29
N ARG A 319 7.47 35.07 6.51
CA ARG A 319 7.74 36.42 7.07
C ARG A 319 6.54 37.01 7.81
N GLY A 320 5.34 36.58 7.52
CA GLY A 320 4.11 37.06 8.20
C GLY A 320 3.80 36.36 9.53
N PHE A 321 4.35 35.15 9.77
CA PHE A 321 4.17 34.42 11.04
C PHE A 321 5.26 34.69 12.09
N MET A 322 6.23 35.55 11.79
CA MET A 322 7.21 36.02 12.81
C MET A 322 6.78 37.29 13.54
N ILE A 323 5.55 37.70 13.40
CA ILE A 323 5.01 38.81 14.22
C ILE A 323 3.66 38.34 14.77
N TRP A 324 3.75 37.56 15.84
CA TRP A 324 2.88 37.56 17.04
C TRP A 324 3.47 36.62 18.07
#